data_53c094a74e8e9477a8968ffd1c744ac4
#
_entry.id   53c094a74e8e9477a8968ffd1c744ac4
#
_cell.length_a   1.000
_cell.length_b   1.000
_cell.length_c   1.000
_cell.angle_alpha   90.00
_cell.angle_beta   90.00
_cell.angle_gamma   90.00
#
_symmetry.space_group_name_H-M   'P 1'
#
loop_
_entity.id
_entity.type
_entity.pdbx_description
1 polymer ?
#
loop_
_entity_poly.entity_id
_entity_poly.type
_entity_poly.pdbx_seq_one_letter_code
_entity_poly.pdbx_strand_id
1 'polypeptide(L)'
;MKKLVPAALLILFGGIASAQAPTIGSCTVLPADDIWNTRIDQLPVHPSSSTWVNTIGASSPMHPDFGSGLWDGGPIGLPYVTVPGTQTKYPATFTYQSESDTGPYAIPLNAPIEGGNASTGDRHVIAIDTTNCILYEIFSANPQASSWTGGSGAIYHLLSNALRPSTWTSADAAGLPIFPGLVRRDEVVAGAIRHAIRFTVVQSQKAYVWPARHYASSLTGTQYPPMGARFRLKASFDISHFSAANQVILTALKQYGMILADNGAPWFISGAPDEAWDNNDLHQLTTITGSNFEAVDATVLMVNPDSGQAVQSGVTVSVSPSTASVQVSTQKQFTASVSGNSNQAVAWDVNGAVGGNGTVGFIDSISGLYTAPAAPPSPATVTVHASSSAMPSALGSAVVTVVNPAPLPPPVPVAISISPTTVTLRVKTTKQFTATVTNTSNTSVMWKVNGVTGGNSTFGTISASGLYRAPSNVPPAKFAITAVSVADPTKSASASVTVSRR
;
A
#
# COMPACT_ATOMS: atom_id res chain seq x y z
N MET A 1 -46.85 -15.92 -22.45
CA MET A 1 -46.10 -15.33 -21.35
C MET A 1 -44.69 -15.93 -21.39
N LYS A 2 -43.73 -15.19 -21.97
CA LYS A 2 -42.31 -15.59 -22.03
C LYS A 2 -41.64 -15.06 -20.77
N LYS A 3 -41.09 -15.94 -19.92
CA LYS A 3 -40.30 -15.57 -18.76
C LYS A 3 -38.90 -15.11 -19.23
N LEU A 4 -38.57 -13.84 -18.98
CA LEU A 4 -37.19 -13.32 -19.09
C LEU A 4 -36.41 -13.87 -17.87
N VAL A 5 -35.31 -14.57 -18.13
CA VAL A 5 -34.27 -14.91 -17.14
C VAL A 5 -33.23 -13.79 -17.17
N PRO A 6 -32.91 -13.16 -16.04
CA PRO A 6 -31.83 -12.17 -16.03
C PRO A 6 -30.48 -12.87 -16.15
N ALA A 7 -29.68 -12.47 -17.14
CA ALA A 7 -28.29 -12.86 -17.26
C ALA A 7 -27.47 -12.16 -16.15
N ALA A 8 -26.93 -12.95 -15.23
CA ALA A 8 -25.99 -12.49 -14.25
C ALA A 8 -24.66 -12.19 -14.95
N LEU A 9 -24.27 -10.92 -15.02
CA LEU A 9 -22.96 -10.47 -15.49
C LEU A 9 -21.91 -10.85 -14.42
N LEU A 10 -21.17 -11.93 -14.69
CA LEU A 10 -20.04 -12.34 -13.87
C LEU A 10 -18.88 -11.37 -14.12
N ILE A 11 -18.72 -10.36 -13.28
CA ILE A 11 -17.54 -9.48 -13.29
C ILE A 11 -16.39 -10.31 -12.70
N LEU A 12 -15.55 -10.86 -13.57
CA LEU A 12 -14.24 -11.38 -13.18
C LEU A 12 -13.39 -10.21 -12.67
N PHE A 13 -13.30 -10.06 -11.38
CA PHE A 13 -12.22 -9.31 -10.76
C PHE A 13 -10.92 -10.07 -11.03
N GLY A 14 -10.21 -9.69 -12.08
CA GLY A 14 -8.81 -10.08 -12.26
C GLY A 14 -8.04 -9.53 -11.06
N GLY A 15 -7.77 -10.36 -10.05
CA GLY A 15 -6.89 -10.02 -8.96
C GLY A 15 -5.54 -9.62 -9.56
N ILE A 16 -5.09 -8.38 -9.32
CA ILE A 16 -3.73 -7.97 -9.60
C ILE A 16 -2.88 -8.82 -8.64
N ALA A 17 -2.27 -9.88 -9.17
CA ALA A 17 -1.32 -10.68 -8.41
C ALA A 17 -0.21 -9.75 -7.95
N SER A 18 -0.07 -9.57 -6.64
CA SER A 18 1.08 -8.93 -6.01
C SER A 18 2.35 -9.53 -6.63
N ALA A 19 3.28 -8.68 -7.05
CA ALA A 19 4.55 -9.15 -7.59
C ALA A 19 5.27 -9.97 -6.51
N GLN A 20 5.19 -11.29 -6.61
CA GLN A 20 5.89 -12.19 -5.71
C GLN A 20 7.36 -12.14 -6.09
N ALA A 21 8.23 -11.77 -5.15
CA ALA A 21 9.66 -11.81 -5.37
C ALA A 21 10.14 -13.25 -5.71
N PRO A 22 11.22 -13.40 -6.50
CA PRO A 22 11.77 -14.71 -6.83
C PRO A 22 12.17 -15.46 -5.54
N THR A 23 12.18 -16.78 -5.60
CA THR A 23 12.56 -17.63 -4.46
C THR A 23 13.60 -18.66 -4.84
N ILE A 24 14.37 -19.12 -3.86
CA ILE A 24 15.25 -20.27 -3.94
C ILE A 24 15.11 -21.08 -2.64
N GLY A 25 14.59 -22.30 -2.74
CA GLY A 25 14.19 -23.03 -1.54
C GLY A 25 13.14 -22.25 -0.73
N SER A 26 13.41 -22.01 0.54
CA SER A 26 12.56 -21.20 1.43
C SER A 26 12.89 -19.71 1.43
N CYS A 27 13.92 -19.27 0.69
CA CYS A 27 14.40 -17.90 0.72
C CYS A 27 13.82 -17.06 -0.41
N THR A 28 13.39 -15.86 -0.12
CA THR A 28 13.16 -14.81 -1.11
C THR A 28 14.51 -14.33 -1.64
N VAL A 29 14.64 -14.19 -2.96
CA VAL A 29 15.85 -13.67 -3.61
C VAL A 29 15.71 -12.16 -3.70
N LEU A 30 16.21 -11.46 -2.71
CA LEU A 30 16.05 -10.04 -2.41
C LEU A 30 14.59 -9.64 -2.12
N PRO A 31 14.34 -8.55 -1.39
CA PRO A 31 13.01 -8.05 -1.10
C PRO A 31 12.21 -7.73 -2.38
N ALA A 32 10.89 -7.76 -2.30
CA ALA A 32 10.03 -7.48 -3.44
C ALA A 32 10.18 -6.05 -3.98
N ASP A 33 10.65 -5.13 -3.15
CA ASP A 33 10.92 -3.73 -3.47
C ASP A 33 12.41 -3.47 -3.81
N ASP A 34 13.23 -4.51 -3.94
CA ASP A 34 14.59 -4.37 -4.46
C ASP A 34 14.57 -4.01 -5.94
N ILE A 35 15.56 -3.23 -6.39
CA ILE A 35 15.70 -2.80 -7.79
C ILE A 35 15.83 -3.98 -8.77
N TRP A 36 16.38 -5.10 -8.35
CA TRP A 36 16.39 -6.32 -9.16
C TRP A 36 14.98 -6.82 -9.44
N ASN A 37 14.08 -6.75 -8.46
CA ASN A 37 12.70 -7.23 -8.50
C ASN A 37 11.69 -6.15 -8.96
N THR A 38 12.19 -4.93 -9.30
CA THR A 38 11.35 -3.79 -9.65
C THR A 38 11.16 -3.65 -11.15
N ARG A 39 9.91 -3.49 -11.58
CA ARG A 39 9.55 -3.26 -12.99
C ARG A 39 10.01 -1.90 -13.47
N ILE A 40 10.48 -1.86 -14.74
CA ILE A 40 10.99 -0.66 -15.39
C ILE A 40 10.30 -0.37 -16.74
N ASP A 41 9.28 -1.14 -17.09
CA ASP A 41 8.59 -1.05 -18.38
C ASP A 41 7.89 0.29 -18.62
N GLN A 42 7.62 1.07 -17.55
CA GLN A 42 7.01 2.39 -17.63
C GLN A 42 8.02 3.55 -17.52
N LEU A 43 9.31 3.26 -17.30
CA LEU A 43 10.30 4.32 -17.21
C LEU A 43 10.56 5.00 -18.56
N PRO A 44 10.87 6.29 -18.59
CA PRO A 44 11.25 6.95 -19.83
C PRO A 44 12.59 6.43 -20.36
N VAL A 45 12.75 6.50 -21.68
CA VAL A 45 14.00 6.15 -22.34
C VAL A 45 15.09 7.15 -21.92
N HIS A 46 16.27 6.63 -21.56
CA HIS A 46 17.40 7.45 -21.15
C HIS A 46 17.92 8.30 -22.34
N PRO A 47 18.30 9.56 -22.16
CA PRO A 47 18.80 10.42 -23.24
C PRO A 47 20.00 9.84 -24.00
N SER A 48 20.90 9.12 -23.32
CA SER A 48 22.06 8.46 -23.93
C SER A 48 21.75 7.06 -24.52
N SER A 49 20.49 6.62 -24.53
CA SER A 49 20.10 5.25 -24.92
C SER A 49 20.67 4.85 -26.30
N SER A 50 20.44 5.68 -27.32
CA SER A 50 20.94 5.38 -28.68
C SER A 50 22.46 5.35 -28.77
N THR A 51 23.13 6.26 -28.04
CA THR A 51 24.59 6.32 -27.96
C THR A 51 25.17 5.06 -27.33
N TRP A 52 24.63 4.65 -26.18
CA TRP A 52 25.09 3.43 -25.49
C TRP A 52 24.81 2.17 -26.31
N VAL A 53 23.61 2.03 -26.89
CA VAL A 53 23.27 0.90 -27.77
C VAL A 53 24.25 0.79 -28.96
N ASN A 54 24.59 1.93 -29.58
CA ASN A 54 25.55 1.93 -30.70
C ASN A 54 26.94 1.55 -30.24
N THR A 55 27.38 2.01 -29.07
CA THR A 55 28.72 1.69 -28.52
C THR A 55 28.82 0.22 -28.12
N ILE A 56 27.77 -0.36 -27.55
CA ILE A 56 27.76 -1.80 -27.24
C ILE A 56 27.72 -2.65 -28.53
N GLY A 57 27.02 -2.13 -29.55
CA GLY A 57 26.84 -2.82 -30.85
C GLY A 57 25.35 -2.96 -31.18
N ALA A 58 24.81 -2.00 -31.94
CA ALA A 58 23.37 -2.01 -32.31
C ALA A 58 23.00 -3.23 -33.19
N SER A 59 23.94 -3.73 -34.01
CA SER A 59 23.76 -4.93 -34.85
C SER A 59 24.27 -6.22 -34.21
N SER A 60 24.92 -6.16 -33.06
CA SER A 60 25.41 -7.36 -32.35
C SER A 60 24.23 -8.14 -31.78
N PRO A 61 24.22 -9.48 -31.96
CA PRO A 61 23.16 -10.32 -31.42
C PRO A 61 23.20 -10.37 -29.89
N MET A 62 22.03 -10.51 -29.25
CA MET A 62 21.94 -10.97 -27.89
C MET A 62 22.39 -12.44 -27.81
N HIS A 63 23.10 -12.78 -26.75
CA HIS A 63 23.57 -14.15 -26.55
C HIS A 63 23.13 -14.65 -25.16
N PRO A 64 22.35 -15.76 -25.10
CA PRO A 64 22.11 -16.46 -23.85
C PRO A 64 23.37 -17.22 -23.45
N ASP A 65 24.07 -16.73 -22.44
CA ASP A 65 25.30 -17.35 -21.93
C ASP A 65 24.99 -18.40 -20.86
N PHE A 66 24.10 -19.32 -21.21
CA PHE A 66 23.67 -20.46 -20.40
C PHE A 66 23.01 -21.53 -21.29
N GLY A 67 23.00 -22.77 -20.80
CA GLY A 67 22.43 -23.87 -21.58
C GLY A 67 22.60 -25.22 -20.90
N SER A 68 22.36 -26.28 -21.67
CA SER A 68 22.61 -27.68 -21.30
C SER A 68 23.99 -28.16 -21.84
N GLY A 69 24.59 -29.12 -21.13
CA GLY A 69 25.86 -29.71 -21.49
C GLY A 69 27.07 -28.88 -21.09
N LEU A 70 28.19 -29.15 -21.77
CA LEU A 70 29.49 -28.56 -21.43
C LEU A 70 30.04 -27.72 -22.59
N TRP A 71 30.72 -26.64 -22.25
CA TRP A 71 31.55 -25.84 -23.11
C TRP A 71 32.95 -25.74 -22.52
N ASP A 72 33.98 -26.08 -23.28
CA ASP A 72 35.39 -26.08 -22.85
C ASP A 72 35.65 -26.80 -21.50
N GLY A 73 34.92 -27.88 -21.27
CA GLY A 73 35.05 -28.73 -20.07
C GLY A 73 34.24 -28.30 -18.83
N GLY A 74 33.49 -27.21 -18.89
CA GLY A 74 32.62 -26.76 -17.85
C GLY A 74 31.15 -26.62 -18.25
N PRO A 75 30.21 -26.52 -17.31
CA PRO A 75 28.79 -26.29 -17.60
C PRO A 75 28.59 -24.95 -18.29
N ILE A 76 27.62 -24.86 -19.21
CA ILE A 76 27.32 -23.65 -19.96
C ILE A 76 26.52 -22.73 -19.07
N GLY A 77 27.14 -21.67 -18.55
CA GLY A 77 26.55 -20.67 -17.67
C GLY A 77 27.21 -20.60 -16.29
N LEU A 78 26.60 -19.84 -15.38
CA LEU A 78 27.08 -19.61 -14.03
C LEU A 78 26.43 -20.60 -13.04
N PRO A 79 27.17 -21.70 -12.67
CA PRO A 79 26.60 -22.71 -11.79
C PRO A 79 26.50 -22.20 -10.35
N TYR A 80 25.53 -22.72 -9.63
CA TYR A 80 25.37 -22.44 -8.20
C TYR A 80 25.04 -23.72 -7.42
N VAL A 81 25.19 -23.66 -6.09
CA VAL A 81 24.82 -24.73 -5.18
C VAL A 81 23.99 -24.17 -4.03
N THR A 82 22.95 -24.89 -3.62
CA THR A 82 22.24 -24.61 -2.37
C THR A 82 22.83 -25.43 -1.23
N VAL A 83 22.96 -24.81 -0.06
CA VAL A 83 23.53 -25.43 1.12
C VAL A 83 22.62 -25.23 2.34
N PRO A 84 22.62 -26.15 3.32
CA PRO A 84 21.93 -25.97 4.58
C PRO A 84 22.69 -25.00 5.50
N GLY A 85 22.03 -24.42 6.50
CA GLY A 85 22.64 -23.53 7.49
C GLY A 85 23.74 -24.18 8.35
N THR A 86 23.85 -25.52 8.31
CA THR A 86 24.91 -26.30 8.94
C THR A 86 26.14 -26.52 8.07
N GLN A 87 26.15 -25.98 6.83
CA GLN A 87 27.30 -26.09 5.94
C GLN A 87 28.56 -25.54 6.62
N THR A 88 29.63 -26.34 6.57
CA THR A 88 30.94 -25.90 7.07
C THR A 88 31.38 -24.63 6.33
N LYS A 89 31.76 -23.63 7.10
CA LYS A 89 32.27 -22.36 6.55
C LYS A 89 33.78 -22.39 6.51
N TYR A 90 34.34 -22.01 5.37
CA TYR A 90 35.78 -21.98 5.13
C TYR A 90 36.30 -20.55 5.08
N PRO A 91 37.50 -20.27 5.61
CA PRO A 91 38.16 -18.97 5.42
C PRO A 91 38.48 -18.76 3.93
N ALA A 92 38.51 -17.49 3.52
CA ALA A 92 38.90 -17.11 2.16
C ALA A 92 39.92 -15.97 2.20
N THR A 93 40.83 -15.92 1.22
CA THR A 93 41.76 -14.82 0.99
C THR A 93 41.62 -14.31 -0.44
N PHE A 94 41.72 -13.02 -0.65
CA PHE A 94 41.41 -12.36 -1.91
C PHE A 94 42.52 -11.43 -2.38
N THR A 95 42.68 -11.31 -3.70
CA THR A 95 43.55 -10.33 -4.33
C THR A 95 43.06 -8.90 -4.00
N TYR A 96 41.72 -8.69 -4.10
CA TYR A 96 41.05 -7.41 -3.75
C TYR A 96 40.50 -7.49 -2.31
N GLN A 97 41.38 -7.80 -1.34
CA GLN A 97 41.01 -8.04 0.06
C GLN A 97 40.29 -6.87 0.71
N SER A 98 40.70 -5.62 0.38
CA SER A 98 40.09 -4.40 0.93
C SER A 98 38.67 -4.13 0.47
N GLU A 99 38.25 -4.81 -0.60
CA GLU A 99 36.92 -4.68 -1.21
C GLU A 99 36.13 -5.99 -1.14
N SER A 100 36.58 -6.92 -0.29
CA SER A 100 35.98 -8.25 -0.13
C SER A 100 35.48 -8.47 1.30
N ASP A 101 34.39 -9.22 1.45
CA ASP A 101 33.93 -9.62 2.77
C ASP A 101 34.89 -10.65 3.39
N THR A 102 35.24 -10.48 4.65
CA THR A 102 36.25 -11.30 5.31
C THR A 102 35.83 -12.76 5.54
N GLY A 103 34.54 -13.07 5.35
CA GLY A 103 34.01 -14.43 5.57
C GLY A 103 33.80 -14.79 7.05
N PRO A 104 33.75 -16.08 7.40
CA PRO A 104 33.98 -17.25 6.54
C PRO A 104 32.82 -17.53 5.58
N TYR A 105 33.11 -18.26 4.49
CA TYR A 105 32.19 -18.56 3.40
C TYR A 105 31.60 -19.98 3.52
N ALA A 106 30.27 -20.10 3.46
CA ALA A 106 29.58 -21.40 3.47
C ALA A 106 29.54 -22.00 2.05
N ILE A 107 30.70 -22.08 1.42
CA ILE A 107 30.89 -22.67 0.08
C ILE A 107 31.59 -24.00 0.22
N PRO A 108 31.00 -25.16 -0.18
CA PRO A 108 31.68 -26.45 -0.18
C PRO A 108 32.94 -26.40 -1.07
N LEU A 109 34.03 -27.00 -0.63
CA LEU A 109 35.31 -27.00 -1.40
C LEU A 109 35.20 -27.72 -2.74
N ASN A 110 34.17 -28.52 -2.97
CA ASN A 110 33.82 -29.17 -4.20
C ASN A 110 32.64 -28.49 -4.94
N ALA A 111 32.27 -27.24 -4.57
CA ALA A 111 31.23 -26.49 -5.26
C ALA A 111 31.58 -26.35 -6.75
N PRO A 112 30.59 -26.36 -7.66
CA PRO A 112 30.83 -26.20 -9.09
C PRO A 112 31.43 -24.81 -9.35
N ILE A 113 32.46 -24.81 -10.24
CA ILE A 113 33.17 -23.61 -10.68
C ILE A 113 32.74 -23.31 -12.12
N GLU A 114 32.46 -22.06 -12.42
CA GLU A 114 32.21 -21.61 -13.79
C GLU A 114 33.35 -22.03 -14.75
N GLY A 115 32.96 -22.59 -15.89
CA GLY A 115 33.92 -23.15 -16.85
C GLY A 115 34.64 -24.41 -16.38
N GLY A 116 34.30 -24.94 -15.19
CA GLY A 116 34.90 -26.16 -14.62
C GLY A 116 36.22 -25.91 -13.88
N ASN A 117 36.76 -26.98 -13.28
CA ASN A 117 37.96 -26.90 -12.44
C ASN A 117 39.22 -26.43 -13.19
N ALA A 118 39.31 -26.70 -14.48
CA ALA A 118 40.45 -26.32 -15.33
C ALA A 118 40.28 -24.96 -16.02
N SER A 119 39.17 -24.28 -15.79
CA SER A 119 38.88 -22.97 -16.39
C SER A 119 39.98 -21.96 -16.12
N THR A 120 40.33 -21.17 -17.13
CA THR A 120 41.20 -19.99 -17.04
C THR A 120 40.42 -18.68 -17.13
N GLY A 121 39.07 -18.75 -17.20
CA GLY A 121 38.18 -17.60 -17.20
C GLY A 121 37.89 -17.06 -15.77
N ASP A 122 36.73 -16.49 -15.59
CA ASP A 122 36.36 -15.77 -14.37
C ASP A 122 36.16 -16.68 -13.15
N ARG A 123 35.85 -17.97 -13.37
CA ARG A 123 35.82 -19.00 -12.31
C ARG A 123 34.92 -18.59 -11.13
N HIS A 124 33.75 -18.13 -11.42
CA HIS A 124 32.79 -17.81 -10.35
C HIS A 124 32.35 -19.07 -9.60
N VAL A 125 32.20 -18.94 -8.28
CA VAL A 125 31.56 -19.91 -7.40
C VAL A 125 30.50 -19.27 -6.60
N ILE A 126 29.29 -19.84 -6.63
CA ILE A 126 28.07 -19.29 -6.03
C ILE A 126 27.45 -20.33 -5.11
N ALA A 127 27.20 -19.98 -3.84
CA ALA A 127 26.50 -20.83 -2.89
C ALA A 127 25.42 -20.05 -2.14
N ILE A 128 24.25 -20.67 -1.97
CA ILE A 128 23.11 -20.08 -1.27
C ILE A 128 22.78 -20.92 -0.03
N ASP A 129 22.95 -20.34 1.17
CA ASP A 129 22.44 -20.91 2.41
C ASP A 129 20.92 -20.68 2.46
N THR A 130 20.16 -21.71 2.14
CA THR A 130 18.69 -21.63 2.08
C THR A 130 18.01 -21.71 3.45
N THR A 131 18.75 -21.89 4.52
CA THR A 131 18.24 -21.82 5.89
C THR A 131 18.30 -20.39 6.45
N ASN A 132 19.42 -19.69 6.20
CA ASN A 132 19.68 -18.37 6.71
C ASN A 132 19.50 -17.27 5.66
N CYS A 133 19.18 -17.63 4.40
CA CYS A 133 19.02 -16.75 3.24
C CYS A 133 20.25 -15.86 3.01
N ILE A 134 21.43 -16.50 2.95
CA ILE A 134 22.70 -15.84 2.71
C ILE A 134 23.29 -16.35 1.40
N LEU A 135 23.66 -15.42 0.54
CA LEU A 135 24.35 -15.68 -0.73
C LEU A 135 25.86 -15.43 -0.54
N TYR A 136 26.66 -16.37 -1.00
CA TYR A 136 28.13 -16.31 -1.02
C TYR A 136 28.61 -16.42 -2.46
N GLU A 137 29.45 -15.50 -2.88
CA GLU A 137 30.01 -15.46 -4.23
C GLU A 137 31.51 -15.17 -4.21
N ILE A 138 32.28 -15.86 -5.02
CA ILE A 138 33.73 -15.65 -5.16
C ILE A 138 34.08 -15.59 -6.68
N PHE A 139 34.83 -14.54 -7.06
CA PHE A 139 35.45 -14.38 -8.35
C PHE A 139 36.85 -15.00 -8.34
N SER A 140 37.28 -15.58 -9.47
CA SER A 140 38.58 -16.22 -9.63
C SER A 140 38.87 -17.29 -8.55
N ALA A 141 37.83 -18.07 -8.21
CA ALA A 141 37.82 -19.00 -7.08
C ALA A 141 38.72 -20.19 -7.30
N ASN A 142 39.57 -20.50 -6.30
CA ASN A 142 40.44 -21.67 -6.27
C ASN A 142 40.31 -22.37 -4.90
N PRO A 143 39.79 -23.61 -4.85
CA PRO A 143 39.70 -24.37 -3.62
C PRO A 143 41.08 -24.81 -3.16
N GLN A 144 41.29 -24.73 -1.85
CA GLN A 144 42.46 -25.25 -1.13
C GLN A 144 42.02 -26.42 -0.23
N ALA A 145 42.95 -27.06 0.47
CA ALA A 145 42.63 -28.20 1.33
C ALA A 145 41.57 -27.85 2.44
N SER A 146 41.53 -26.61 2.91
CA SER A 146 40.62 -26.18 3.98
C SER A 146 40.21 -24.71 3.88
N SER A 147 40.36 -24.08 2.71
CA SER A 147 40.07 -22.66 2.49
C SER A 147 39.79 -22.39 0.99
N TRP A 148 39.39 -21.18 0.69
CA TRP A 148 39.32 -20.63 -0.65
C TRP A 148 40.38 -19.56 -0.88
N THR A 149 40.88 -19.44 -2.10
CA THR A 149 41.56 -18.23 -2.59
C THR A 149 40.78 -17.68 -3.76
N GLY A 150 40.79 -16.38 -3.98
CA GLY A 150 40.07 -15.77 -5.07
C GLY A 150 40.55 -14.37 -5.42
N GLY A 151 39.93 -13.79 -6.43
CA GLY A 151 40.10 -12.38 -6.80
C GLY A 151 39.38 -11.47 -5.82
N SER A 152 38.11 -11.69 -5.65
CA SER A 152 37.22 -10.99 -4.71
C SER A 152 36.14 -11.93 -4.19
N GLY A 153 35.51 -11.55 -3.05
CA GLY A 153 34.42 -12.31 -2.48
C GLY A 153 33.35 -11.41 -1.87
N ALA A 154 32.10 -11.84 -1.98
CA ALA A 154 30.93 -11.09 -1.48
C ALA A 154 29.97 -11.99 -0.71
N ILE A 155 29.35 -11.41 0.32
CA ILE A 155 28.32 -12.05 1.14
C ILE A 155 27.11 -11.13 1.18
N TYR A 156 25.96 -11.64 0.72
CA TYR A 156 24.70 -10.88 0.69
C TYR A 156 23.64 -11.55 1.56
N HIS A 157 22.91 -10.75 2.30
CA HIS A 157 21.69 -11.17 2.98
C HIS A 157 20.51 -11.01 2.04
N LEU A 158 19.95 -12.11 1.54
CA LEU A 158 18.89 -12.10 0.53
C LEU A 158 17.56 -11.47 1.01
N LEU A 159 17.39 -11.27 2.30
CA LEU A 159 16.21 -10.61 2.87
C LEU A 159 16.44 -9.10 3.14
N SER A 160 17.50 -8.52 2.57
CA SER A 160 17.90 -7.13 2.80
C SER A 160 18.16 -6.40 1.48
N ASN A 161 17.78 -5.13 1.43
CA ASN A 161 18.11 -4.21 0.35
C ASN A 161 19.49 -3.54 0.51
N ALA A 162 20.30 -3.94 1.50
CA ALA A 162 21.59 -3.30 1.74
C ALA A 162 22.53 -3.53 0.55
N LEU A 163 23.05 -2.45 -0.01
CA LEU A 163 24.11 -2.49 -1.00
C LEU A 163 25.49 -2.61 -0.33
N ARG A 164 26.49 -3.09 -1.08
CA ARG A 164 27.89 -3.06 -0.65
C ARG A 164 28.37 -1.62 -0.43
N PRO A 165 29.46 -1.41 0.33
CA PRO A 165 30.06 -0.08 0.44
C PRO A 165 30.35 0.52 -0.95
N SER A 166 30.18 1.83 -1.08
CA SER A 166 30.53 2.55 -2.32
C SER A 166 32.01 2.30 -2.67
N THR A 167 32.30 2.11 -3.93
CA THR A 167 33.63 1.75 -4.50
C THR A 167 34.10 0.30 -4.27
N TRP A 168 33.32 -0.52 -3.59
CA TRP A 168 33.65 -1.94 -3.43
C TRP A 168 33.17 -2.75 -4.62
N THR A 169 34.05 -3.60 -5.16
CA THR A 169 33.67 -4.65 -6.11
C THR A 169 32.89 -5.78 -5.37
N SER A 170 32.41 -6.73 -6.10
CA SER A 170 31.87 -8.00 -5.58
C SER A 170 32.58 -9.17 -6.28
N ALA A 171 31.93 -10.32 -6.41
CA ALA A 171 32.31 -11.31 -7.40
C ALA A 171 32.00 -10.84 -8.82
N ASP A 172 31.22 -9.78 -8.96
CA ASP A 172 30.90 -9.09 -10.22
C ASP A 172 31.51 -7.68 -10.24
N ALA A 173 31.92 -7.20 -11.40
CA ALA A 173 32.66 -5.94 -11.56
C ALA A 173 31.87 -4.71 -11.08
N ALA A 174 30.55 -4.73 -11.20
CA ALA A 174 29.68 -3.64 -10.76
C ALA A 174 29.49 -3.55 -9.23
N GLY A 175 30.04 -4.46 -8.43
CA GLY A 175 29.77 -4.53 -6.99
C GLY A 175 28.33 -5.02 -6.68
N LEU A 176 27.70 -5.74 -7.62
CA LEU A 176 26.35 -6.30 -7.52
C LEU A 176 26.40 -7.81 -7.24
N PRO A 177 25.33 -8.42 -6.73
CA PRO A 177 25.22 -9.87 -6.66
C PRO A 177 24.95 -10.47 -8.05
N ILE A 178 25.56 -11.63 -8.33
CA ILE A 178 25.39 -12.35 -9.58
C ILE A 178 24.08 -13.15 -9.59
N PHE A 179 23.86 -13.98 -8.56
CA PHE A 179 22.75 -14.94 -8.49
C PHE A 179 21.37 -14.32 -8.74
N PRO A 180 20.99 -13.15 -8.16
CA PRO A 180 19.71 -12.53 -8.42
C PRO A 180 19.45 -12.15 -9.88
N GLY A 181 20.49 -12.01 -10.69
CA GLY A 181 20.40 -11.64 -12.11
C GLY A 181 20.47 -12.83 -13.09
N LEU A 182 20.56 -14.07 -12.62
CA LEU A 182 20.65 -15.24 -13.48
C LEU A 182 19.28 -15.67 -14.02
N VAL A 183 19.19 -15.93 -15.30
CA VAL A 183 18.05 -16.67 -15.87
C VAL A 183 18.11 -18.11 -15.35
N ARG A 184 17.06 -18.52 -14.64
CA ARG A 184 16.96 -19.88 -14.09
C ARG A 184 15.83 -20.66 -14.76
N ARG A 185 16.10 -21.94 -15.01
CA ARG A 185 15.12 -22.80 -15.68
C ARG A 185 13.88 -23.06 -14.85
N ASP A 186 13.99 -23.15 -13.52
CA ASP A 186 12.85 -23.33 -12.62
C ASP A 186 11.83 -22.17 -12.74
N GLU A 187 12.31 -20.93 -12.92
CA GLU A 187 11.45 -19.77 -13.14
C GLU A 187 10.79 -19.78 -14.52
N VAL A 188 11.53 -20.19 -15.55
CA VAL A 188 10.96 -20.33 -16.89
C VAL A 188 9.87 -21.40 -16.92
N VAL A 189 10.08 -22.53 -16.25
CA VAL A 189 9.08 -23.60 -16.10
C VAL A 189 7.87 -23.12 -15.28
N ALA A 190 8.10 -22.28 -14.26
CA ALA A 190 7.03 -21.64 -13.50
C ALA A 190 6.26 -20.57 -14.30
N GLY A 191 6.73 -20.23 -15.51
CA GLY A 191 6.06 -19.32 -16.43
C GLY A 191 6.35 -17.83 -16.21
N ALA A 192 7.27 -17.47 -15.29
CA ALA A 192 7.62 -16.06 -15.08
C ALA A 192 8.99 -15.88 -14.41
N ILE A 193 9.84 -15.03 -14.98
CA ILE A 193 11.00 -14.43 -14.34
C ILE A 193 10.58 -13.05 -13.84
N ARG A 194 10.74 -12.79 -12.54
CA ARG A 194 10.26 -11.55 -11.89
C ARG A 194 11.40 -10.69 -11.35
N HIS A 195 12.51 -10.66 -12.06
CA HIS A 195 13.69 -9.87 -11.74
C HIS A 195 14.40 -9.42 -13.01
N ALA A 196 15.29 -8.44 -12.86
CA ALA A 196 16.20 -8.04 -13.91
C ALA A 196 17.23 -9.11 -14.20
N ILE A 197 17.71 -9.16 -15.44
CA ILE A 197 18.74 -10.11 -15.86
C ILE A 197 20.11 -9.42 -15.84
N ARG A 198 21.15 -10.12 -15.39
CA ARG A 198 22.54 -9.70 -15.50
C ARG A 198 22.97 -9.73 -16.95
N PHE A 199 23.71 -8.70 -17.43
CA PHE A 199 24.31 -8.74 -18.76
C PHE A 199 25.68 -8.06 -18.81
N THR A 200 26.44 -8.32 -19.87
CA THR A 200 27.79 -7.79 -20.09
C THR A 200 27.89 -6.95 -21.35
N VAL A 201 28.94 -6.15 -21.43
CA VAL A 201 29.33 -5.36 -22.61
C VAL A 201 30.85 -5.41 -22.80
N VAL A 202 31.33 -5.14 -24.03
CA VAL A 202 32.77 -5.13 -24.30
C VAL A 202 33.48 -4.01 -23.57
N GLN A 203 32.84 -2.83 -23.47
CA GLN A 203 33.44 -1.61 -22.91
C GLN A 203 32.43 -0.86 -22.09
N SER A 204 32.79 -0.59 -20.85
CA SER A 204 32.00 0.26 -19.93
C SER A 204 32.75 1.57 -19.63
N GLN A 205 32.03 2.52 -19.05
CA GLN A 205 32.62 3.78 -18.59
C GLN A 205 33.36 3.59 -17.26
N LYS A 206 34.39 4.41 -16.99
CA LYS A 206 35.00 4.57 -15.65
C LYS A 206 34.05 5.30 -14.73
N ALA A 207 32.83 4.75 -14.59
CA ALA A 207 31.76 5.27 -13.75
C ALA A 207 30.76 4.15 -13.44
N TYR A 208 29.95 4.37 -12.43
CA TYR A 208 28.80 3.55 -12.13
C TYR A 208 27.59 4.42 -11.75
N VAL A 209 26.42 3.87 -11.94
CA VAL A 209 25.13 4.43 -11.50
C VAL A 209 24.45 3.46 -10.58
N TRP A 210 23.63 3.95 -9.69
CA TRP A 210 22.82 3.13 -8.81
C TRP A 210 22.04 2.04 -9.60
N PRO A 211 22.01 0.79 -9.15
CA PRO A 211 22.45 0.28 -7.84
C PRO A 211 23.93 -0.18 -7.79
N ALA A 212 24.70 -0.07 -8.88
CA ALA A 212 26.10 -0.49 -8.87
C ALA A 212 26.92 0.30 -7.86
N ARG A 213 28.03 -0.31 -7.40
CA ARG A 213 28.93 0.24 -6.37
C ARG A 213 30.35 0.42 -6.87
N HIS A 214 30.69 -0.16 -8.03
CA HIS A 214 32.05 -0.19 -8.54
C HIS A 214 32.03 -0.11 -10.07
N TYR A 215 33.19 0.19 -10.66
CA TYR A 215 33.46 0.18 -12.10
C TYR A 215 34.75 -0.57 -12.38
N ALA A 216 34.85 -1.25 -13.52
CA ALA A 216 36.04 -1.98 -13.98
C ALA A 216 36.49 -1.52 -15.37
N SER A 217 36.73 -0.18 -15.52
CA SER A 217 37.14 0.43 -16.77
C SER A 217 38.02 1.63 -16.55
N SER A 218 38.87 1.97 -17.50
CA SER A 218 39.63 3.21 -17.55
C SER A 218 39.06 4.25 -18.53
N LEU A 219 37.98 3.91 -19.26
CA LEU A 219 37.39 4.72 -20.32
C LEU A 219 36.50 5.82 -19.70
N THR A 220 36.77 7.10 -19.97
CA THR A 220 36.05 8.23 -19.38
C THR A 220 34.95 8.82 -20.27
N GLY A 221 34.88 8.39 -21.54
CA GLY A 221 33.91 8.92 -22.50
C GLY A 221 32.47 8.57 -22.15
N THR A 222 31.56 9.53 -22.25
CA THR A 222 30.12 9.36 -21.93
C THR A 222 29.35 8.50 -22.96
N GLN A 223 29.99 8.16 -24.07
CA GLN A 223 29.43 7.21 -25.03
C GLN A 223 29.44 5.76 -24.52
N TYR A 224 30.24 5.45 -23.51
CA TYR A 224 30.26 4.14 -22.86
C TYR A 224 29.21 4.08 -21.76
N PRO A 225 28.44 2.99 -21.63
CA PRO A 225 27.49 2.84 -20.53
C PRO A 225 28.24 2.68 -19.19
N PRO A 226 27.81 3.32 -18.11
CA PRO A 226 28.34 3.09 -16.77
C PRO A 226 27.87 1.72 -16.23
N MET A 227 28.63 1.10 -15.31
CA MET A 227 28.14 -0.06 -14.55
C MET A 227 26.84 0.28 -13.84
N GLY A 228 25.88 -0.65 -13.74
CA GLY A 228 24.55 -0.41 -13.21
C GLY A 228 23.55 0.18 -14.22
N ALA A 229 23.99 0.55 -15.43
CA ALA A 229 23.07 1.02 -16.47
C ALA A 229 21.99 -0.02 -16.75
N ARG A 230 20.72 0.44 -16.86
CA ARG A 230 19.55 -0.41 -17.03
C ARG A 230 19.07 -0.38 -18.47
N PHE A 231 18.90 -1.55 -19.07
CA PHE A 231 18.34 -1.69 -20.42
C PHE A 231 17.09 -2.55 -20.38
N ARG A 232 16.21 -2.38 -21.38
CA ARG A 232 15.05 -3.26 -21.59
C ARG A 232 14.84 -3.55 -23.05
N LEU A 233 14.23 -4.69 -23.35
CA LEU A 233 13.70 -4.98 -24.67
C LEU A 233 12.56 -4.01 -24.97
N LYS A 234 12.56 -3.37 -26.15
CA LYS A 234 11.54 -2.41 -26.56
C LYS A 234 10.15 -3.02 -26.48
N ALA A 235 9.17 -2.27 -25.97
CA ALA A 235 7.79 -2.72 -25.86
C ALA A 235 7.19 -3.15 -27.21
N SER A 236 7.59 -2.49 -28.29
CA SER A 236 7.13 -2.77 -29.66
C SER A 236 7.70 -4.03 -30.29
N PHE A 237 8.74 -4.66 -29.70
CA PHE A 237 9.31 -5.90 -30.24
C PHE A 237 8.30 -7.04 -30.09
N ASP A 238 7.94 -7.71 -31.20
CA ASP A 238 7.01 -8.83 -31.17
C ASP A 238 7.72 -10.12 -30.70
N ILE A 239 7.22 -10.70 -29.62
CA ILE A 239 7.72 -11.94 -29.03
C ILE A 239 6.83 -13.15 -29.31
N SER A 240 5.72 -12.98 -30.02
CA SER A 240 4.70 -14.01 -30.19
C SER A 240 5.15 -15.22 -30.99
N HIS A 241 6.20 -15.06 -31.79
CA HIS A 241 6.76 -16.11 -32.63
C HIS A 241 7.84 -16.98 -31.95
N PHE A 242 8.27 -16.61 -30.74
CA PHE A 242 9.19 -17.38 -29.92
C PHE A 242 8.47 -18.50 -29.17
N SER A 243 9.21 -19.53 -28.74
CA SER A 243 8.71 -20.58 -27.87
C SER A 243 8.16 -20.01 -26.53
N ALA A 244 7.34 -20.79 -25.82
CA ALA A 244 6.84 -20.40 -24.53
C ALA A 244 7.97 -20.09 -23.51
N ALA A 245 9.07 -20.87 -23.55
CA ALA A 245 10.23 -20.65 -22.69
C ALA A 245 10.92 -19.32 -23.01
N ASN A 246 11.20 -19.05 -24.28
CA ASN A 246 11.80 -17.80 -24.71
C ASN A 246 10.87 -16.60 -24.49
N GLN A 247 9.55 -16.76 -24.63
CA GLN A 247 8.60 -15.68 -24.31
C GLN A 247 8.66 -15.28 -22.83
N VAL A 248 8.90 -16.21 -21.90
CA VAL A 248 9.10 -15.90 -20.47
C VAL A 248 10.35 -15.03 -20.28
N ILE A 249 11.48 -15.39 -20.87
CA ILE A 249 12.74 -14.63 -20.83
C ILE A 249 12.53 -13.23 -21.43
N LEU A 250 11.95 -13.16 -22.63
CA LEU A 250 11.71 -11.90 -23.34
C LEU A 250 10.69 -10.99 -22.63
N THR A 251 9.71 -11.58 -21.95
CA THR A 251 8.77 -10.83 -21.09
C THR A 251 9.51 -10.21 -19.91
N ALA A 252 10.42 -10.94 -19.27
CA ALA A 252 11.25 -10.38 -18.21
C ALA A 252 12.14 -9.24 -18.72
N LEU A 253 12.76 -9.39 -19.88
CA LEU A 253 13.55 -8.33 -20.53
C LEU A 253 12.72 -7.08 -20.86
N LYS A 254 11.43 -7.22 -21.17
CA LYS A 254 10.54 -6.07 -21.34
C LYS A 254 10.14 -5.42 -20.02
N GLN A 255 9.82 -6.21 -18.99
CA GLN A 255 9.22 -5.74 -17.75
C GLN A 255 10.26 -5.30 -16.71
N TYR A 256 11.26 -6.14 -16.52
CA TYR A 256 12.34 -5.93 -15.55
C TYR A 256 13.66 -5.51 -16.23
N GLY A 257 13.82 -5.82 -17.52
CA GLY A 257 15.03 -5.48 -18.27
C GLY A 257 16.26 -6.23 -17.77
N MET A 258 17.42 -5.60 -18.01
CA MET A 258 18.74 -6.14 -17.61
C MET A 258 19.63 -5.05 -17.04
N ILE A 259 20.55 -5.43 -16.14
CA ILE A 259 21.51 -4.53 -15.48
C ILE A 259 22.90 -4.84 -15.98
N LEU A 260 23.63 -3.80 -16.39
CA LEU A 260 25.05 -3.93 -16.75
C LEU A 260 25.87 -4.19 -15.49
N ALA A 261 26.44 -5.37 -15.39
CA ALA A 261 27.11 -5.86 -14.19
C ALA A 261 28.60 -6.16 -14.38
N ASP A 262 29.03 -6.43 -15.63
CA ASP A 262 30.42 -6.71 -15.92
C ASP A 262 30.85 -6.32 -17.37
N ASN A 263 32.16 -6.30 -17.62
CA ASN A 263 32.70 -6.30 -18.96
C ASN A 263 32.78 -7.74 -19.47
N GLY A 264 32.59 -7.94 -20.76
CA GLY A 264 32.59 -9.25 -21.41
C GLY A 264 32.23 -9.11 -22.87
N ALA A 265 31.46 -10.05 -23.42
CA ALA A 265 30.96 -9.94 -24.79
C ALA A 265 29.69 -9.02 -24.84
N PRO A 266 29.38 -8.47 -26.06
CA PRO A 266 28.26 -7.55 -26.20
C PRO A 266 26.91 -8.28 -26.06
N TRP A 267 26.01 -7.78 -25.24
CA TRP A 267 24.65 -8.30 -25.06
C TRP A 267 24.56 -9.76 -24.56
N PHE A 268 25.59 -10.24 -23.86
CA PHE A 268 25.52 -11.54 -23.22
C PHE A 268 24.70 -11.47 -21.98
N ILE A 269 23.61 -12.22 -21.93
CA ILE A 269 22.73 -12.35 -20.75
C ILE A 269 23.12 -13.62 -19.98
N SER A 270 23.27 -13.49 -18.66
CA SER A 270 23.74 -14.58 -17.81
C SER A 270 22.60 -15.46 -17.31
N GLY A 271 22.87 -16.75 -17.18
CA GLY A 271 21.94 -17.71 -16.60
C GLY A 271 22.63 -18.90 -15.97
N ALA A 272 21.84 -19.71 -15.27
CA ALA A 272 22.31 -20.94 -14.64
C ALA A 272 22.27 -22.12 -15.65
N PRO A 273 23.29 -23.01 -15.67
CA PRO A 273 23.25 -24.25 -16.43
C PRO A 273 22.13 -25.16 -15.93
N ASP A 274 21.47 -25.86 -16.84
CA ASP A 274 20.50 -26.91 -16.54
C ASP A 274 20.47 -27.90 -17.72
N GLU A 275 20.57 -29.20 -17.46
CA GLU A 275 20.57 -30.22 -18.50
C GLU A 275 19.27 -30.32 -19.32
N ALA A 276 18.23 -29.70 -18.84
CA ALA A 276 16.95 -29.69 -19.54
C ALA A 276 16.70 -28.39 -20.35
N TRP A 277 17.69 -27.52 -20.50
CA TRP A 277 17.65 -26.47 -21.52
C TRP A 277 17.67 -27.05 -22.93
N ASP A 278 16.86 -26.53 -23.83
CA ASP A 278 16.97 -26.76 -25.25
C ASP A 278 17.87 -25.67 -25.88
N ASN A 279 19.12 -26.01 -26.14
CA ASN A 279 20.09 -25.07 -26.70
C ASN A 279 19.68 -24.55 -28.10
N ASN A 280 18.95 -25.35 -28.90
CA ASN A 280 18.47 -24.89 -30.21
C ASN A 280 17.34 -23.84 -30.02
N ASP A 281 16.49 -24.00 -29.01
CA ASP A 281 15.47 -23.03 -28.69
C ASP A 281 16.11 -21.74 -28.14
N LEU A 282 17.02 -21.84 -27.18
CA LEU A 282 17.79 -20.70 -26.67
C LEU A 282 18.52 -19.94 -27.78
N HIS A 283 19.06 -20.65 -28.78
CA HIS A 283 19.76 -20.06 -29.92
C HIS A 283 18.86 -19.10 -30.72
N GLN A 284 17.52 -19.26 -30.70
CA GLN A 284 16.60 -18.32 -31.34
C GLN A 284 16.69 -16.90 -30.75
N LEU A 285 17.11 -16.75 -29.50
CA LEU A 285 17.33 -15.45 -28.87
C LEU A 285 18.41 -14.62 -29.55
N THR A 286 19.35 -15.26 -30.29
CA THR A 286 20.40 -14.57 -31.05
C THR A 286 19.88 -13.79 -32.25
N THR A 287 18.63 -13.99 -32.65
CA THR A 287 17.95 -13.15 -33.65
C THR A 287 17.64 -11.71 -33.17
N ILE A 288 17.70 -11.50 -31.88
CA ILE A 288 17.47 -10.19 -31.25
C ILE A 288 18.83 -9.45 -31.22
N THR A 289 18.86 -8.23 -31.71
CA THR A 289 20.07 -7.41 -31.75
C THR A 289 20.02 -6.25 -30.79
N GLY A 290 21.15 -5.60 -30.53
CA GLY A 290 21.24 -4.42 -29.68
C GLY A 290 20.24 -3.33 -30.05
N SER A 291 19.89 -3.16 -31.34
CA SER A 291 18.90 -2.20 -31.82
C SER A 291 17.48 -2.44 -31.28
N ASN A 292 17.18 -3.65 -30.79
CA ASN A 292 15.90 -3.98 -30.15
C ASN A 292 15.84 -3.56 -28.67
N PHE A 293 16.95 -3.13 -28.08
CA PHE A 293 17.03 -2.66 -26.72
C PHE A 293 17.04 -1.13 -26.62
N GLU A 294 16.70 -0.64 -25.45
CA GLU A 294 16.78 0.77 -25.07
C GLU A 294 17.19 0.90 -23.61
N ALA A 295 18.02 1.90 -23.30
CA ALA A 295 18.38 2.20 -21.92
C ALA A 295 17.26 3.06 -21.27
N VAL A 296 17.06 2.85 -19.97
CA VAL A 296 16.17 3.66 -19.12
C VAL A 296 16.90 4.21 -17.92
N ASP A 297 16.42 5.32 -17.36
CA ASP A 297 16.99 5.88 -16.14
C ASP A 297 16.29 5.25 -14.92
N ALA A 298 16.93 4.24 -14.33
CA ALA A 298 16.42 3.59 -13.12
C ALA A 298 16.78 4.36 -11.83
N THR A 299 17.62 5.40 -11.90
CA THR A 299 18.00 6.19 -10.71
C THR A 299 16.83 7.00 -10.15
N VAL A 300 15.81 7.26 -10.96
CA VAL A 300 14.54 7.88 -10.53
C VAL A 300 13.75 7.01 -9.54
N LEU A 301 14.07 5.71 -9.46
CA LEU A 301 13.47 4.77 -8.51
C LEU A 301 14.26 4.67 -7.20
N MET A 302 15.41 5.29 -7.08
CA MET A 302 16.30 5.20 -5.94
C MET A 302 15.67 5.86 -4.70
N VAL A 303 15.47 5.08 -3.64
CA VAL A 303 15.01 5.59 -2.33
C VAL A 303 16.20 6.11 -1.52
N ASN A 304 17.31 5.37 -1.54
CA ASN A 304 18.54 5.71 -0.82
C ASN A 304 19.75 5.19 -1.62
N PRO A 305 20.83 5.98 -1.79
CA PRO A 305 22.01 5.57 -2.56
C PRO A 305 22.73 4.35 -2.00
N ASP A 306 22.60 4.04 -0.71
CA ASP A 306 23.23 2.88 -0.06
C ASP A 306 22.28 1.67 0.12
N SER A 307 21.11 1.74 -0.50
CA SER A 307 20.10 0.68 -0.51
C SER A 307 19.67 0.33 -1.92
N GLY A 308 19.47 -0.94 -2.21
CA GLY A 308 18.80 -1.44 -3.43
C GLY A 308 17.29 -1.22 -3.42
N GLN A 309 16.73 -0.66 -2.36
CA GLN A 309 15.30 -0.37 -2.28
C GLN A 309 14.89 0.63 -3.36
N ALA A 310 13.90 0.24 -4.14
CA ALA A 310 13.36 1.02 -5.24
C ALA A 310 11.91 1.45 -4.99
N VAL A 311 11.59 2.64 -5.45
CA VAL A 311 10.20 3.10 -5.55
C VAL A 311 9.43 2.16 -6.46
N GLN A 312 8.38 1.55 -5.93
CA GLN A 312 7.55 0.62 -6.69
C GLN A 312 6.54 1.37 -7.54
N SER A 313 6.69 1.33 -8.88
CA SER A 313 5.69 1.88 -9.78
C SER A 313 4.38 1.10 -9.67
N GLY A 314 3.26 1.84 -9.56
CA GLY A 314 1.93 1.23 -9.43
C GLY A 314 1.45 0.98 -8.00
N VAL A 315 2.25 1.32 -6.97
CA VAL A 315 1.75 1.33 -5.59
C VAL A 315 0.77 2.48 -5.43
N THR A 316 -0.45 2.14 -5.03
CA THR A 316 -1.47 3.14 -4.68
C THR A 316 -2.02 2.87 -3.29
N VAL A 317 -2.37 3.92 -2.58
CA VAL A 317 -3.05 3.82 -1.28
C VAL A 317 -4.43 4.42 -1.41
N SER A 318 -5.44 3.72 -0.91
CA SER A 318 -6.79 4.26 -0.78
C SER A 318 -7.20 4.32 0.68
N VAL A 319 -7.90 5.40 1.08
CA VAL A 319 -8.43 5.58 2.44
C VAL A 319 -9.94 5.54 2.41
N SER A 320 -10.54 4.80 3.33
CA SER A 320 -11.99 4.68 3.46
C SER A 320 -12.44 4.96 4.91
N PRO A 321 -13.51 5.77 5.07
CA PRO A 321 -14.21 6.52 4.03
C PRO A 321 -13.36 7.68 3.49
N SER A 322 -13.55 8.09 2.23
CA SER A 322 -12.83 9.20 1.61
C SER A 322 -13.26 10.59 2.12
N THR A 323 -14.44 10.67 2.77
CA THR A 323 -14.93 11.86 3.45
C THR A 323 -15.66 11.49 4.73
N ALA A 324 -15.59 12.34 5.76
CA ALA A 324 -16.32 12.16 7.00
C ALA A 324 -16.70 13.50 7.63
N SER A 325 -17.85 13.54 8.32
CA SER A 325 -18.19 14.61 9.28
C SER A 325 -18.04 14.04 10.68
N VAL A 326 -17.23 14.68 11.53
CA VAL A 326 -16.88 14.18 12.87
C VAL A 326 -17.12 15.29 13.86
N GLN A 327 -17.90 15.02 14.91
CA GLN A 327 -18.12 15.99 15.97
C GLN A 327 -16.84 16.16 16.81
N VAL A 328 -16.65 17.37 17.34
CA VAL A 328 -15.56 17.66 18.27
C VAL A 328 -15.48 16.61 19.38
N SER A 329 -14.26 16.22 19.76
CA SER A 329 -13.96 15.24 20.82
C SER A 329 -14.55 13.83 20.58
N THR A 330 -15.02 13.51 19.36
CA THR A 330 -15.49 12.17 19.01
C THR A 330 -14.50 11.45 18.09
N GLN A 331 -14.71 10.16 17.89
CA GLN A 331 -13.80 9.31 17.11
C GLN A 331 -14.43 8.85 15.80
N LYS A 332 -13.57 8.63 14.80
CA LYS A 332 -13.91 8.04 13.50
C LYS A 332 -12.85 7.08 13.05
N GLN A 333 -13.23 5.85 12.70
CA GLN A 333 -12.33 4.87 12.13
C GLN A 333 -12.11 5.15 10.65
N PHE A 334 -10.83 5.20 10.23
CA PHE A 334 -10.37 5.13 8.85
C PHE A 334 -9.62 3.83 8.62
N THR A 335 -9.72 3.30 7.42
CA THR A 335 -8.97 2.13 6.96
C THR A 335 -8.20 2.49 5.69
N ALA A 336 -7.01 1.94 5.52
CA ALA A 336 -6.24 2.08 4.30
C ALA A 336 -6.06 0.71 3.63
N SER A 337 -6.00 0.70 2.30
CA SER A 337 -5.57 -0.45 1.52
C SER A 337 -4.49 -0.05 0.53
N VAL A 338 -3.41 -0.85 0.46
CA VAL A 338 -2.29 -0.67 -0.45
C VAL A 338 -2.46 -1.63 -1.63
N SER A 339 -2.44 -1.11 -2.85
CA SER A 339 -2.42 -1.91 -4.08
C SER A 339 -1.05 -1.82 -4.73
N GLY A 340 -0.64 -2.88 -5.43
CA GLY A 340 0.65 -2.92 -6.13
C GLY A 340 1.86 -3.24 -5.24
N ASN A 341 1.66 -3.54 -3.95
CA ASN A 341 2.70 -4.00 -3.05
C ASN A 341 2.14 -5.02 -2.05
N SER A 342 2.95 -6.02 -1.67
CA SER A 342 2.58 -7.02 -0.65
C SER A 342 2.63 -6.47 0.77
N ASN A 343 3.44 -5.43 1.01
CA ASN A 343 3.47 -4.74 2.29
C ASN A 343 2.24 -3.82 2.40
N GLN A 344 1.29 -4.18 3.26
CA GLN A 344 0.05 -3.44 3.50
C GLN A 344 0.18 -2.39 4.61
N ALA A 345 1.35 -2.28 5.26
CA ALA A 345 1.56 -1.31 6.32
C ALA A 345 1.53 0.13 5.80
N VAL A 346 0.89 1.00 6.57
CA VAL A 346 0.81 2.43 6.29
C VAL A 346 1.20 3.25 7.51
N ALA A 347 1.69 4.46 7.28
CA ALA A 347 1.87 5.48 8.30
C ALA A 347 0.76 6.52 8.16
N TRP A 348 0.16 6.93 9.30
CA TRP A 348 -0.94 7.88 9.32
C TRP A 348 -0.48 9.27 9.79
N ASP A 349 -1.02 10.31 9.15
CA ASP A 349 -0.87 11.70 9.55
C ASP A 349 -2.19 12.48 9.43
N VAL A 350 -2.24 13.66 10.05
CA VAL A 350 -3.33 14.64 9.88
C VAL A 350 -2.70 15.97 9.46
N ASN A 351 -3.05 16.45 8.26
CA ASN A 351 -2.49 17.65 7.65
C ASN A 351 -0.94 17.66 7.62
N GLY A 352 -0.30 16.49 7.40
CA GLY A 352 1.15 16.31 7.38
C GLY A 352 1.81 16.19 8.77
N ALA A 353 1.05 16.30 9.86
CA ALA A 353 1.55 16.02 11.21
C ALA A 353 1.38 14.52 11.52
N VAL A 354 2.49 13.79 11.64
CA VAL A 354 2.48 12.36 11.98
C VAL A 354 1.75 12.13 13.30
N GLY A 355 0.73 11.27 13.30
CA GLY A 355 -0.14 11.03 14.45
C GLY A 355 -1.07 12.20 14.79
N GLY A 356 -0.99 13.34 14.09
CA GLY A 356 -1.80 14.53 14.35
C GLY A 356 -1.34 15.37 15.55
N ASN A 357 -2.21 16.30 16.00
CA ASN A 357 -1.96 17.16 17.16
C ASN A 357 -3.28 17.74 17.72
N GLY A 358 -3.21 18.51 18.81
CA GLY A 358 -4.39 19.07 19.46
C GLY A 358 -5.22 20.05 18.62
N THR A 359 -4.68 20.63 17.55
CA THR A 359 -5.37 21.58 16.66
C THR A 359 -6.16 20.86 15.57
N VAL A 360 -5.57 19.82 14.97
CA VAL A 360 -6.17 19.09 13.83
C VAL A 360 -6.78 17.75 14.24
N GLY A 361 -6.63 17.35 15.49
CA GLY A 361 -6.98 16.04 16.00
C GLY A 361 -5.82 15.07 15.97
N PHE A 362 -6.01 13.89 16.55
CA PHE A 362 -5.03 12.82 16.63
C PHE A 362 -5.50 11.63 15.81
N ILE A 363 -4.54 10.90 15.21
CA ILE A 363 -4.80 9.62 14.57
C ILE A 363 -3.86 8.56 15.12
N ASP A 364 -4.39 7.40 15.49
CA ASP A 364 -3.57 6.27 15.90
C ASP A 364 -2.79 5.72 14.70
N SER A 365 -1.47 5.62 14.86
CA SER A 365 -0.53 5.30 13.77
C SER A 365 -0.64 3.87 13.24
N ILE A 366 -1.31 2.97 13.96
CA ILE A 366 -1.47 1.56 13.59
C ILE A 366 -2.90 1.30 13.11
N SER A 367 -3.89 1.72 13.91
CA SER A 367 -5.29 1.38 13.66
C SER A 367 -6.00 2.35 12.72
N GLY A 368 -5.49 3.58 12.54
CA GLY A 368 -6.17 4.63 11.76
C GLY A 368 -7.41 5.22 12.47
N LEU A 369 -7.49 5.09 13.79
CA LEU A 369 -8.58 5.67 14.59
C LEU A 369 -8.31 7.17 14.80
N TYR A 370 -9.08 8.02 14.14
CA TYR A 370 -9.00 9.46 14.28
C TYR A 370 -9.86 9.96 15.45
N THR A 371 -9.32 10.87 16.27
CA THR A 371 -10.01 11.59 17.33
C THR A 371 -10.04 13.09 17.01
N ALA A 372 -11.21 13.66 16.82
CA ALA A 372 -11.37 15.08 16.49
C ALA A 372 -10.92 16.00 17.65
N PRO A 373 -10.39 17.21 17.35
CA PRO A 373 -10.01 18.18 18.37
C PRO A 373 -11.20 18.66 19.18
N ALA A 374 -10.95 19.33 20.32
CA ALA A 374 -11.98 19.85 21.20
C ALA A 374 -12.79 21.04 20.62
N ALA A 375 -12.28 21.66 19.55
CA ALA A 375 -12.97 22.70 18.79
C ALA A 375 -12.68 22.53 17.30
N PRO A 376 -13.59 22.93 16.39
CA PRO A 376 -13.29 22.89 14.97
C PRO A 376 -12.06 23.75 14.64
N PRO A 377 -11.12 23.24 13.84
CA PRO A 377 -9.98 24.02 13.35
C PRO A 377 -10.45 25.11 12.37
N SER A 378 -9.54 26.00 11.99
CA SER A 378 -9.82 26.99 10.95
C SER A 378 -8.82 26.79 9.78
N PRO A 379 -9.29 26.33 8.59
CA PRO A 379 -10.65 25.93 8.24
C PRO A 379 -11.14 24.70 9.02
N ALA A 380 -12.46 24.51 9.09
CA ALA A 380 -13.09 23.40 9.83
C ALA A 380 -12.85 22.01 9.19
N THR A 381 -12.02 21.94 8.18
CA THR A 381 -11.63 20.70 7.46
C THR A 381 -10.19 20.35 7.75
N VAL A 382 -9.93 19.06 7.94
CA VAL A 382 -8.60 18.47 8.00
C VAL A 382 -8.50 17.33 7.01
N THR A 383 -7.27 16.99 6.58
CA THR A 383 -7.03 15.83 5.73
C THR A 383 -6.29 14.77 6.53
N VAL A 384 -6.87 13.59 6.59
CA VAL A 384 -6.22 12.38 7.08
C VAL A 384 -5.50 11.74 5.90
N HIS A 385 -4.20 11.45 6.05
CA HIS A 385 -3.42 10.73 5.06
C HIS A 385 -2.96 9.38 5.59
N ALA A 386 -2.87 8.41 4.67
CA ALA A 386 -2.17 7.16 4.86
C ALA A 386 -1.08 7.05 3.78
N SER A 387 0.19 6.99 4.17
CA SER A 387 1.31 6.74 3.26
C SER A 387 1.76 5.28 3.37
N SER A 388 2.04 4.63 2.22
CA SER A 388 2.57 3.27 2.23
C SER A 388 3.93 3.21 2.92
N SER A 389 4.13 2.27 3.84
CA SER A 389 5.44 2.05 4.46
C SER A 389 6.48 1.52 3.47
N ALA A 390 6.04 0.85 2.40
CA ALA A 390 6.92 0.37 1.33
C ALA A 390 7.25 1.48 0.30
N MET A 391 6.36 2.46 0.13
CA MET A 391 6.52 3.58 -0.80
C MET A 391 5.90 4.85 -0.19
N PRO A 392 6.65 5.63 0.61
CA PRO A 392 6.11 6.81 1.30
C PRO A 392 5.50 7.88 0.39
N SER A 393 5.87 7.92 -0.91
CA SER A 393 5.27 8.80 -1.92
C SER A 393 3.88 8.34 -2.39
N ALA A 394 3.51 7.07 -2.17
CA ALA A 394 2.16 6.57 -2.43
C ALA A 394 1.26 6.94 -1.24
N LEU A 395 0.37 7.90 -1.48
CA LEU A 395 -0.45 8.55 -0.48
C LEU A 395 -1.93 8.39 -0.82
N GLY A 396 -2.71 7.92 0.14
CA GLY A 396 -4.17 7.97 0.13
C GLY A 396 -4.67 9.03 1.10
N SER A 397 -5.82 9.65 0.84
CA SER A 397 -6.34 10.73 1.67
C SER A 397 -7.84 10.65 1.92
N ALA A 398 -8.28 11.21 3.04
CA ALA A 398 -9.68 11.43 3.39
C ALA A 398 -9.87 12.83 3.95
N VAL A 399 -10.95 13.51 3.52
CA VAL A 399 -11.30 14.83 4.04
C VAL A 399 -12.25 14.69 5.21
N VAL A 400 -11.91 15.29 6.34
CA VAL A 400 -12.71 15.30 7.58
C VAL A 400 -13.22 16.70 7.85
N THR A 401 -14.54 16.88 7.92
CA THR A 401 -15.14 18.11 8.42
C THR A 401 -15.41 17.96 9.90
N VAL A 402 -14.78 18.79 10.73
CA VAL A 402 -15.00 18.81 12.18
C VAL A 402 -16.15 19.77 12.50
N VAL A 403 -17.17 19.27 13.19
CA VAL A 403 -18.40 20.03 13.47
C VAL A 403 -18.69 20.11 14.97
N ASN A 404 -19.33 21.18 15.39
CA ASN A 404 -19.92 21.26 16.75
C ASN A 404 -21.13 20.33 16.84
N PRO A 405 -21.52 19.88 18.07
CA PRO A 405 -22.78 19.22 18.29
C PRO A 405 -23.94 20.11 17.82
N ALA A 406 -24.96 19.52 17.23
CA ALA A 406 -26.15 20.26 16.87
C ALA A 406 -26.75 20.88 18.10
N PRO A 407 -27.23 22.15 18.05
CA PRO A 407 -27.98 22.76 19.14
C PRO A 407 -29.16 21.87 19.56
N LEU A 408 -29.39 21.74 20.86
CA LEU A 408 -30.56 21.03 21.33
C LEU A 408 -31.83 21.74 20.81
N PRO A 409 -32.85 20.99 20.34
CA PRO A 409 -34.09 21.58 19.90
C PRO A 409 -34.68 22.40 21.05
N PRO A 410 -35.30 23.58 20.77
CA PRO A 410 -35.96 24.39 21.81
C PRO A 410 -36.98 23.55 22.59
N PRO A 411 -37.13 23.74 23.89
CA PRO A 411 -38.14 23.04 24.68
C PRO A 411 -39.53 23.32 24.13
N VAL A 412 -40.32 22.27 23.96
CA VAL A 412 -41.68 22.38 23.47
C VAL A 412 -42.53 23.13 24.54
N PRO A 413 -43.24 24.21 24.19
CA PRO A 413 -44.00 24.99 25.16
C PRO A 413 -45.10 24.17 25.85
N VAL A 414 -45.35 24.47 27.13
CA VAL A 414 -46.50 23.90 27.88
C VAL A 414 -47.81 24.23 27.17
N ALA A 415 -48.65 23.21 26.98
CA ALA A 415 -49.98 23.39 26.42
C ALA A 415 -51.05 22.85 27.36
N ILE A 416 -52.25 23.49 27.34
CA ILE A 416 -53.39 23.11 28.19
C ILE A 416 -54.68 23.09 27.35
N SER A 417 -55.51 22.09 27.59
CA SER A 417 -56.86 22.00 27.03
C SER A 417 -57.88 21.72 28.12
N ILE A 418 -59.16 22.05 27.86
CA ILE A 418 -60.29 21.83 28.78
C ILE A 418 -61.41 21.11 28.04
N SER A 419 -62.10 20.20 28.73
CA SER A 419 -63.28 19.51 28.23
C SER A 419 -64.37 19.40 29.37
N PRO A 420 -65.62 19.63 29.00
CA PRO A 420 -66.18 20.16 27.77
C PRO A 420 -65.83 21.67 27.56
N THR A 421 -65.83 22.15 26.31
CA THR A 421 -65.58 23.57 25.98
C THR A 421 -66.76 24.44 26.04
N THR A 422 -67.99 23.85 26.06
CA THR A 422 -69.26 24.55 26.20
C THR A 422 -70.25 23.67 26.99
N VAL A 423 -71.00 24.28 27.91
CA VAL A 423 -72.00 23.53 28.65
C VAL A 423 -73.18 24.43 29.04
N THR A 424 -74.36 23.85 28.97
CA THR A 424 -75.56 24.45 29.53
C THR A 424 -76.04 23.61 30.71
N LEU A 425 -76.32 24.25 31.89
CA LEU A 425 -76.64 23.56 33.11
C LEU A 425 -77.92 24.20 33.74
N ARG A 426 -78.61 23.38 34.55
CA ARG A 426 -79.64 23.93 35.45
C ARG A 426 -79.00 24.44 36.76
N VAL A 427 -79.63 25.39 37.36
CA VAL A 427 -79.24 25.82 38.70
C VAL A 427 -79.13 24.67 39.70
N LYS A 428 -78.20 24.75 40.64
CA LYS A 428 -77.87 23.74 41.67
C LYS A 428 -77.35 22.38 41.12
N THR A 429 -77.18 22.20 39.82
CA THR A 429 -76.59 20.95 39.25
C THR A 429 -75.06 21.00 39.20
N THR A 430 -74.44 19.86 38.99
CA THR A 430 -73.00 19.74 38.90
C THR A 430 -72.57 19.27 37.51
N LYS A 431 -71.32 19.61 37.10
CA LYS A 431 -70.70 19.16 35.89
C LYS A 431 -69.20 19.00 36.13
N GLN A 432 -68.68 17.86 35.69
CA GLN A 432 -67.21 17.59 35.68
C GLN A 432 -66.59 18.28 34.48
N PHE A 433 -65.55 19.06 34.72
CA PHE A 433 -64.63 19.58 33.77
C PHE A 433 -63.29 18.85 33.97
N THR A 434 -62.61 18.54 32.90
CA THR A 434 -61.28 17.97 32.91
C THR A 434 -60.33 18.90 32.15
N ALA A 435 -59.12 19.06 32.66
CA ALA A 435 -58.06 19.79 31.97
C ALA A 435 -56.89 18.82 31.72
N THR A 436 -56.29 18.93 30.54
CA THR A 436 -55.11 18.17 30.18
C THR A 436 -53.97 19.14 29.93
N VAL A 437 -52.88 18.98 30.66
CA VAL A 437 -51.64 19.74 30.49
C VAL A 437 -50.59 18.83 29.87
N THR A 438 -49.91 19.29 28.83
CA THR A 438 -48.88 18.53 28.08
C THR A 438 -47.56 19.30 28.05
N ASN A 439 -46.51 18.60 27.68
CA ASN A 439 -45.13 19.12 27.56
C ASN A 439 -44.54 19.60 28.90
N THR A 440 -44.97 19.00 30.00
CA THR A 440 -44.45 19.22 31.35
C THR A 440 -44.74 18.01 32.22
N SER A 441 -43.91 17.79 33.23
CA SER A 441 -44.14 16.76 34.26
C SER A 441 -45.16 17.21 35.31
N ASN A 442 -45.38 18.53 35.49
CA ASN A 442 -46.39 19.04 36.40
C ASN A 442 -47.70 19.31 35.64
N THR A 443 -48.64 18.40 35.72
CA THR A 443 -49.96 18.49 35.08
C THR A 443 -51.04 19.14 35.93
N SER A 444 -50.67 19.69 37.08
CA SER A 444 -51.64 20.34 38.00
C SER A 444 -52.20 21.59 37.37
N VAL A 445 -53.49 21.86 37.70
CA VAL A 445 -54.23 23.08 37.26
C VAL A 445 -54.87 23.82 38.39
N MET A 446 -54.96 25.12 38.23
CA MET A 446 -55.75 25.98 39.08
C MET A 446 -57.06 26.30 38.33
N TRP A 447 -58.20 26.03 39.02
CA TRP A 447 -59.52 26.28 38.45
C TRP A 447 -60.05 27.65 38.86
N LYS A 448 -60.60 28.38 37.88
CA LYS A 448 -61.28 29.66 38.10
C LYS A 448 -62.67 29.62 37.52
N VAL A 449 -63.64 30.26 38.16
CA VAL A 449 -64.99 30.51 37.67
C VAL A 449 -65.18 32.02 37.53
N ASN A 450 -65.41 32.47 36.29
CA ASN A 450 -65.52 33.92 35.98
C ASN A 450 -64.35 34.73 36.56
N GLY A 451 -63.09 34.17 36.37
CA GLY A 451 -61.86 34.80 36.88
C GLY A 451 -61.59 34.60 38.37
N VAL A 452 -62.51 34.12 39.17
CA VAL A 452 -62.32 33.88 40.60
C VAL A 452 -61.89 32.48 40.89
N THR A 453 -60.73 32.29 41.56
CA THR A 453 -60.23 30.99 41.95
C THR A 453 -61.22 30.24 42.82
N GLY A 454 -61.59 28.99 42.42
CA GLY A 454 -62.59 28.20 43.09
C GLY A 454 -64.04 28.68 42.91
N GLY A 455 -64.26 29.90 42.37
CA GLY A 455 -65.59 30.48 42.13
C GLY A 455 -66.19 31.21 43.31
N ASN A 456 -67.50 31.55 43.22
CA ASN A 456 -68.26 32.25 44.24
C ASN A 456 -69.76 31.90 44.18
N SER A 457 -70.57 32.46 45.07
CA SER A 457 -72.03 32.21 45.17
C SER A 457 -72.82 32.70 43.95
N THR A 458 -72.30 33.71 43.19
CA THR A 458 -72.98 34.28 42.01
C THR A 458 -72.84 33.42 40.78
N PHE A 459 -71.62 32.89 40.53
CA PHE A 459 -71.28 32.11 39.32
C PHE A 459 -71.13 30.65 39.61
N GLY A 460 -71.28 30.19 40.88
CA GLY A 460 -71.02 28.82 41.28
C GLY A 460 -69.57 28.56 41.68
N THR A 461 -69.29 27.37 42.15
CA THR A 461 -67.97 26.95 42.65
C THR A 461 -67.42 25.76 41.88
N ILE A 462 -66.07 25.63 41.81
CA ILE A 462 -65.39 24.50 41.22
C ILE A 462 -64.37 23.95 42.20
N SER A 463 -64.32 22.62 42.33
CA SER A 463 -63.33 21.95 43.17
C SER A 463 -61.96 21.90 42.50
N ALA A 464 -60.94 21.57 43.28
CA ALA A 464 -59.59 21.27 42.72
C ALA A 464 -59.60 20.12 41.73
N SER A 465 -60.55 19.19 41.81
CA SER A 465 -60.75 18.10 40.88
C SER A 465 -61.51 18.46 39.60
N GLY A 466 -61.94 19.71 39.45
CA GLY A 466 -62.73 20.23 38.32
C GLY A 466 -64.21 19.93 38.33
N LEU A 467 -64.77 19.56 39.51
CA LEU A 467 -66.21 19.40 39.67
C LEU A 467 -66.81 20.73 39.92
N TYR A 468 -67.51 21.29 38.93
CA TYR A 468 -68.24 22.54 39.02
C TYR A 468 -69.67 22.34 39.56
N ARG A 469 -70.11 23.22 40.41
CA ARG A 469 -71.49 23.29 40.95
C ARG A 469 -72.14 24.63 40.61
N ALA A 470 -73.25 24.59 39.88
CA ALA A 470 -73.96 25.73 39.44
C ALA A 470 -74.62 26.45 40.66
N PRO A 471 -74.74 27.80 40.64
CA PRO A 471 -75.32 28.57 41.71
C PRO A 471 -76.84 28.31 41.87
N SER A 472 -77.42 28.78 42.97
CA SER A 472 -78.89 28.66 43.26
C SER A 472 -79.71 29.56 42.38
N ASN A 473 -79.15 30.68 41.89
CA ASN A 473 -79.80 31.65 41.01
C ASN A 473 -79.12 31.67 39.65
N VAL A 474 -79.86 32.05 38.58
CA VAL A 474 -79.29 32.23 37.26
C VAL A 474 -78.30 33.41 37.28
N PRO A 475 -77.04 33.22 36.86
CA PRO A 475 -76.12 34.34 36.77
C PRO A 475 -76.55 35.36 35.72
N PRO A 476 -76.09 36.64 35.86
CA PRO A 476 -76.56 37.76 35.03
C PRO A 476 -76.12 37.62 33.56
N ALA A 477 -75.08 36.78 33.28
CA ALA A 477 -74.59 36.54 31.96
C ALA A 477 -73.91 35.15 31.84
N LYS A 478 -73.59 34.72 30.61
CA LYS A 478 -72.64 33.58 30.33
C LYS A 478 -71.28 33.92 30.92
N PHE A 479 -70.58 32.92 31.44
CA PHE A 479 -69.26 33.07 32.05
C PHE A 479 -68.37 31.97 31.67
N ALA A 480 -67.07 32.06 32.01
CA ALA A 480 -66.06 31.02 31.68
C ALA A 480 -65.65 30.29 32.95
N ILE A 481 -65.46 28.96 32.79
CA ILE A 481 -64.63 28.18 33.70
C ILE A 481 -63.24 28.05 33.00
N THR A 482 -62.20 28.46 33.74
CA THR A 482 -60.83 28.48 33.21
C THR A 482 -59.96 27.57 34.05
N ALA A 483 -59.21 26.63 33.35
CA ALA A 483 -58.10 25.92 33.92
C ALA A 483 -56.83 26.66 33.59
N VAL A 484 -56.02 27.00 34.58
CA VAL A 484 -54.70 27.62 34.42
C VAL A 484 -53.64 26.61 34.79
N SER A 485 -52.61 26.38 33.92
CA SER A 485 -51.52 25.47 34.22
C SER A 485 -50.69 25.98 35.41
N VAL A 486 -50.38 25.11 36.37
CA VAL A 486 -49.47 25.44 37.48
C VAL A 486 -48.01 25.45 37.00
N ALA A 487 -47.68 24.64 35.99
CA ALA A 487 -46.34 24.59 35.40
C ALA A 487 -45.96 25.86 34.62
N ASP A 488 -46.96 26.46 33.95
CA ASP A 488 -46.83 27.74 33.23
C ASP A 488 -48.12 28.53 33.38
N PRO A 489 -48.21 29.48 34.35
CA PRO A 489 -49.42 30.27 34.59
C PRO A 489 -49.86 31.18 33.43
N THR A 490 -49.02 31.35 32.41
CA THR A 490 -49.41 32.06 31.18
C THR A 490 -50.30 31.21 30.26
N LYS A 491 -50.35 29.91 30.48
CA LYS A 491 -51.13 28.95 29.69
C LYS A 491 -52.45 28.64 30.43
N SER A 492 -53.57 28.88 29.76
CA SER A 492 -54.86 28.56 30.23
C SER A 492 -55.84 28.11 29.15
N ALA A 493 -56.83 27.31 29.51
CA ALA A 493 -57.92 26.91 28.62
C ALA A 493 -59.31 27.23 29.33
N SER A 494 -60.24 27.69 28.53
CA SER A 494 -61.53 28.10 29.04
C SER A 494 -62.73 27.40 28.43
N ALA A 495 -63.76 27.15 29.22
CA ALA A 495 -65.03 26.62 28.79
C ALA A 495 -66.15 27.62 29.04
N SER A 496 -67.03 27.75 28.06
CA SER A 496 -68.21 28.66 28.21
C SER A 496 -69.38 27.96 28.95
N VAL A 497 -69.92 28.59 29.96
CA VAL A 497 -71.01 28.04 30.77
C VAL A 497 -72.24 28.96 30.73
N THR A 498 -73.38 28.31 30.45
CA THR A 498 -74.68 28.93 30.54
C THR A 498 -75.50 28.22 31.66
N VAL A 499 -76.07 28.94 32.56
CA VAL A 499 -76.99 28.41 33.63
C VAL A 499 -78.40 28.89 33.41
N SER A 500 -79.38 27.98 33.45
CA SER A 500 -80.80 28.27 33.27
C SER A 500 -81.67 27.71 34.42
N ARG A 501 -82.90 28.15 34.54
CA ARG A 501 -83.89 27.55 35.48
C ARG A 501 -84.59 26.30 34.94
N ARG A 502 -84.58 26.08 33.62
CA ARG A 502 -85.16 24.93 32.89
C ARG A 502 -84.15 24.06 32.29
#